data_27e979d9a596e6f4894f17a66670e864
#
_entry.id   27e979d9a596e6f4894f17a66670e864
#
_cell.length_a   1.000
_cell.length_b   1.000
_cell.length_c   1.000
_cell.angle_alpha   90.00
_cell.angle_beta   90.00
_cell.angle_gamma   90.00
#
_symmetry.space_group_name_H-M   'P 1'
#
loop_
_entity.id
_entity.type
_entity.pdbx_description
1 polymer ?
#
loop_
_entity_poly.entity_id
_entity_poly.type
_entity_poly.pdbx_seq_one_letter_code
_entity_poly.pdbx_strand_id
1 'polypeptide(L)'
;SQSRFFENTVSRSRAFMGPLLQVLRKHIPKVYGQVSEDELYRAVNIARPSLIRTEADELTYPLHIMVRYEIERLLFAGEATARDIPALWSRFMNEYLGVEVPDDARGCLQDVHWSGGSFGYFPTYALGSAYDAQYVPAMKADGVDIDAACAAGDLTPVCTWLGNKIWQWGRAKDAPELIQNACGAPFDARFYCDYLNEKFRSLYNL
;
A
#
# COMPACT_ATOMS: atom_id res chain seq x y z
N SER A 1 2.01 -6.91 5.63
CA SER A 1 1.78 -5.51 6.01
C SER A 1 3.10 -4.75 6.14
N GLN A 2 4.08 -5.17 6.94
CA GLN A 2 5.27 -4.36 7.23
C GLN A 2 6.07 -3.96 5.99
N SER A 3 6.09 -4.74 4.92
CA SER A 3 6.72 -4.31 3.66
C SER A 3 6.05 -3.05 3.09
N ARG A 4 4.72 -2.98 3.16
CA ARG A 4 3.96 -1.79 2.74
C ARG A 4 4.16 -0.63 3.71
N PHE A 5 4.26 -0.89 5.00
CA PHE A 5 4.59 0.13 5.98
C PHE A 5 5.90 0.84 5.64
N PHE A 6 6.97 0.08 5.43
CA PHE A 6 8.27 0.66 5.07
C PHE A 6 8.26 1.30 3.67
N GLU A 7 7.53 0.73 2.71
CA GLU A 7 7.42 1.28 1.36
C GLU A 7 6.66 2.61 1.35
N ASN A 8 5.47 2.65 1.94
CA ASN A 8 4.54 3.78 1.77
C ASN A 8 4.60 4.77 2.93
N THR A 9 4.48 4.29 4.18
CA THR A 9 4.42 5.14 5.36
C THR A 9 5.79 5.73 5.69
N VAL A 10 6.87 4.96 5.53
CA VAL A 10 8.24 5.41 5.82
C VAL A 10 8.88 6.02 4.58
N SER A 11 9.18 5.21 3.56
CA SER A 11 10.07 5.64 2.48
C SER A 11 9.45 6.63 1.50
N ARG A 12 8.11 6.75 1.48
CA ARG A 12 7.39 7.77 0.70
C ARG A 12 6.88 8.93 1.56
N SER A 13 7.25 8.99 2.84
CA SER A 13 6.91 10.13 3.69
C SER A 13 7.71 11.37 3.32
N ARG A 14 7.14 12.54 3.57
CA ARG A 14 7.84 13.82 3.37
C ARG A 14 9.10 13.93 4.25
N ALA A 15 9.02 13.44 5.47
CA ALA A 15 10.12 13.47 6.43
C ALA A 15 11.34 12.63 6.00
N PHE A 16 11.12 11.56 5.23
CA PHE A 16 12.21 10.70 4.73
C PHE A 16 12.95 11.29 3.52
N MET A 17 12.37 12.29 2.83
CA MET A 17 12.97 12.83 1.60
C MET A 17 14.33 13.47 1.82
N GLY A 18 14.54 14.17 2.94
CA GLY A 18 15.83 14.79 3.28
C GLY A 18 16.97 13.77 3.35
N PRO A 19 16.92 12.79 4.26
CA PRO A 19 17.92 11.71 4.34
C PRO A 19 18.11 10.95 3.04
N LEU A 20 17.02 10.60 2.34
CA LEU A 20 17.07 9.91 1.06
C LEU A 20 17.82 10.75 0.01
N LEU A 21 17.48 12.03 -0.09
CA LEU A 21 18.08 12.94 -1.08
C LEU A 21 19.59 13.16 -0.82
N GLN A 22 20.02 13.17 0.43
CA GLN A 22 21.45 13.23 0.78
C GLN A 22 22.21 12.03 0.20
N VAL A 23 21.66 10.82 0.35
CA VAL A 23 22.24 9.59 -0.21
C VAL A 23 22.23 9.62 -1.73
N LEU A 24 21.12 10.00 -2.35
CA LEU A 24 20.98 10.09 -3.80
C LEU A 24 21.94 11.11 -4.40
N ARG A 25 22.10 12.28 -3.81
CA ARG A 25 23.07 13.29 -4.25
C ARG A 25 24.51 12.82 -4.16
N LYS A 26 24.86 12.04 -3.13
CA LYS A 26 26.19 11.46 -2.97
C LYS A 26 26.51 10.44 -4.06
N HIS A 27 25.55 9.59 -4.43
CA HIS A 27 25.78 8.47 -5.34
C HIS A 27 25.41 8.77 -6.81
N ILE A 28 24.44 9.67 -7.04
CA ILE A 28 23.93 10.02 -8.37
C ILE A 28 23.81 11.56 -8.51
N PRO A 29 24.92 12.31 -8.33
CA PRO A 29 24.89 13.78 -8.28
C PRO A 29 24.41 14.43 -9.56
N LYS A 30 24.65 13.79 -10.73
CA LYS A 30 24.20 14.32 -12.02
C LYS A 30 22.68 14.40 -12.16
N VAL A 31 21.95 13.52 -11.48
CA VAL A 31 20.48 13.47 -11.53
C VAL A 31 19.87 14.29 -10.39
N TYR A 32 20.38 14.06 -9.18
CA TYR A 32 19.73 14.58 -7.95
C TYR A 32 20.37 15.85 -7.38
N GLY A 33 21.46 16.35 -7.98
CA GLY A 33 22.19 17.50 -7.44
C GLY A 33 21.35 18.75 -7.23
N GLN A 34 20.39 19.02 -8.12
CA GLN A 34 19.51 20.20 -8.08
C GLN A 34 18.07 19.88 -7.67
N VAL A 35 17.74 18.58 -7.46
CA VAL A 35 16.39 18.17 -7.06
C VAL A 35 16.11 18.59 -5.62
N SER A 36 15.00 19.25 -5.37
CA SER A 36 14.52 19.58 -4.03
C SER A 36 13.79 18.41 -3.36
N GLU A 37 13.63 18.48 -2.03
CA GLU A 37 12.87 17.47 -1.29
C GLU A 37 11.40 17.43 -1.72
N ASP A 38 10.79 18.58 -2.04
CA ASP A 38 9.41 18.65 -2.51
C ASP A 38 9.24 18.03 -3.90
N GLU A 39 10.17 18.28 -4.82
CA GLU A 39 10.16 17.63 -6.14
C GLU A 39 10.31 16.12 -6.01
N LEU A 40 11.23 15.63 -5.16
CA LEU A 40 11.39 14.20 -4.91
C LEU A 40 10.11 13.61 -4.29
N TYR A 41 9.54 14.27 -3.26
CA TYR A 41 8.31 13.83 -2.62
C TYR A 41 7.15 13.72 -3.61
N ARG A 42 6.95 14.73 -4.45
CA ARG A 42 5.92 14.71 -5.51
C ARG A 42 6.16 13.61 -6.52
N ALA A 43 7.41 13.42 -6.96
CA ALA A 43 7.76 12.41 -7.96
C ALA A 43 7.49 10.98 -7.47
N VAL A 44 7.86 10.65 -6.22
CA VAL A 44 7.66 9.28 -5.67
C VAL A 44 6.23 8.98 -5.25
N ASN A 45 5.37 10.01 -5.16
CA ASN A 45 3.96 9.88 -4.76
C ASN A 45 2.99 10.24 -5.89
N ILE A 46 3.43 10.26 -7.15
CA ILE A 46 2.51 10.47 -8.28
C ILE A 46 1.41 9.40 -8.24
N ALA A 47 0.14 9.84 -8.27
CA ALA A 47 -1.00 8.96 -8.37
C ALA A 47 -1.63 9.09 -9.75
N ARG A 48 -1.75 7.98 -10.47
CA ARG A 48 -2.42 7.89 -11.77
C ARG A 48 -2.91 6.47 -12.01
N PRO A 49 -4.12 6.28 -12.55
CA PRO A 49 -4.58 4.97 -12.96
C PRO A 49 -3.62 4.30 -13.95
N SER A 50 -3.41 3.01 -13.79
CA SER A 50 -2.52 2.20 -14.63
C SER A 50 -3.11 0.80 -14.86
N LEU A 51 -2.53 0.04 -15.81
CA LEU A 51 -3.01 -1.32 -16.12
C LEU A 51 -2.45 -2.38 -15.18
N ILE A 52 -1.21 -2.22 -14.72
CA ILE A 52 -0.46 -3.28 -14.04
C ILE A 52 -0.43 -3.03 -12.53
N ARG A 53 -0.98 -3.97 -11.78
CA ARG A 53 -1.07 -3.89 -10.30
C ARG A 53 0.28 -3.69 -9.62
N THR A 54 1.32 -4.41 -10.04
CA THR A 54 2.63 -4.34 -9.41
C THR A 54 3.35 -3.01 -9.65
N GLU A 55 2.90 -2.22 -10.63
CA GLU A 55 3.40 -0.89 -10.97
C GLU A 55 2.48 0.23 -10.47
N ALA A 56 1.33 -0.13 -9.87
CA ALA A 56 0.35 0.83 -9.40
C ALA A 56 0.89 1.66 -8.23
N ASP A 57 0.52 2.94 -8.23
CA ASP A 57 0.81 3.85 -7.13
C ASP A 57 0.02 3.49 -5.86
N GLU A 58 0.36 4.16 -4.76
CA GLU A 58 -0.22 3.87 -3.45
C GLU A 58 -1.73 4.11 -3.39
N LEU A 59 -2.23 5.15 -4.06
CA LEU A 59 -3.66 5.52 -4.04
C LEU A 59 -4.50 4.54 -4.86
N THR A 60 -4.02 4.14 -6.05
CA THR A 60 -4.79 3.30 -6.97
C THR A 60 -4.58 1.79 -6.73
N TYR A 61 -3.53 1.40 -6.01
CA TYR A 61 -3.23 0.00 -5.71
C TYR A 61 -4.40 -0.79 -5.09
N PRO A 62 -5.12 -0.28 -4.06
CA PRO A 62 -6.26 -1.03 -3.49
C PRO A 62 -7.40 -1.25 -4.49
N LEU A 63 -7.58 -0.37 -5.48
CA LEU A 63 -8.59 -0.54 -6.52
C LEU A 63 -8.26 -1.73 -7.42
N HIS A 64 -6.98 -1.97 -7.73
CA HIS A 64 -6.56 -3.19 -8.41
C HIS A 64 -6.89 -4.46 -7.61
N ILE A 65 -6.81 -4.40 -6.28
CA ILE A 65 -7.20 -5.53 -5.42
C ILE A 65 -8.71 -5.73 -5.44
N MET A 66 -9.49 -4.65 -5.42
CA MET A 66 -10.96 -4.71 -5.51
C MET A 66 -11.43 -5.37 -6.80
N VAL A 67 -10.81 -5.08 -7.95
CA VAL A 67 -11.11 -5.77 -9.23
C VAL A 67 -11.03 -7.29 -9.06
N ARG A 68 -9.97 -7.77 -8.46
CA ARG A 68 -9.74 -9.22 -8.26
C ARG A 68 -10.69 -9.82 -7.24
N TYR A 69 -10.95 -9.11 -6.18
CA TYR A 69 -11.91 -9.53 -5.15
C TYR A 69 -13.32 -9.68 -5.71
N GLU A 70 -13.80 -8.72 -6.50
CA GLU A 70 -15.13 -8.80 -7.11
C GLU A 70 -15.25 -9.98 -8.08
N ILE A 71 -14.21 -10.25 -8.89
CA ILE A 71 -14.18 -11.39 -9.78
C ILE A 71 -14.22 -12.70 -8.98
N GLU A 72 -13.38 -12.86 -7.96
CA GLU A 72 -13.39 -14.05 -7.10
C GLU A 72 -14.75 -14.24 -6.44
N ARG A 73 -15.37 -13.17 -5.93
CA ARG A 73 -16.68 -13.21 -5.31
C ARG A 73 -17.75 -13.78 -6.28
N LEU A 74 -17.75 -13.30 -7.52
CA LEU A 74 -18.69 -13.79 -8.55
C LEU A 74 -18.43 -15.26 -8.93
N LEU A 75 -17.16 -15.65 -9.05
CA LEU A 75 -16.78 -17.03 -9.36
C LEU A 75 -17.24 -18.00 -8.27
N PHE A 76 -16.98 -17.66 -6.99
CA PHE A 76 -17.35 -18.52 -5.87
C PHE A 76 -18.85 -18.51 -5.54
N ALA A 77 -19.57 -17.45 -5.92
CA ALA A 77 -21.03 -17.42 -5.86
C ALA A 77 -21.69 -18.24 -6.99
N GLY A 78 -20.93 -18.71 -7.98
CA GLY A 78 -21.47 -19.39 -9.17
C GLY A 78 -22.17 -18.44 -10.15
N GLU A 79 -21.98 -17.13 -9.99
CA GLU A 79 -22.55 -16.06 -10.83
C GLU A 79 -21.71 -15.81 -12.09
N ALA A 80 -20.48 -16.33 -12.13
CA ALA A 80 -19.58 -16.24 -13.27
C ALA A 80 -18.75 -17.52 -13.43
N THR A 81 -18.20 -17.71 -14.61
CA THR A 81 -17.28 -18.80 -14.95
C THR A 81 -15.91 -18.27 -15.35
N ALA A 82 -14.92 -19.15 -15.50
CA ALA A 82 -13.59 -18.76 -15.96
C ALA A 82 -13.61 -18.07 -17.36
N ARG A 83 -14.60 -18.37 -18.19
CA ARG A 83 -14.76 -17.73 -19.51
C ARG A 83 -15.16 -16.27 -19.43
N ASP A 84 -15.79 -15.88 -18.33
CA ASP A 84 -16.30 -14.53 -18.13
C ASP A 84 -15.21 -13.58 -17.55
N ILE A 85 -14.10 -14.14 -17.07
CA ILE A 85 -13.03 -13.36 -16.40
C ILE A 85 -12.51 -12.20 -17.26
N PRO A 86 -12.17 -12.35 -18.55
CA PRO A 86 -11.66 -11.22 -19.35
C PRO A 86 -12.65 -10.05 -19.44
N ALA A 87 -13.93 -10.34 -19.64
CA ALA A 87 -14.97 -9.33 -19.73
C ALA A 87 -15.24 -8.64 -18.38
N LEU A 88 -15.28 -9.42 -17.29
CA LEU A 88 -15.41 -8.91 -15.93
C LEU A 88 -14.22 -8.03 -15.54
N TRP A 89 -13.01 -8.46 -15.90
CA TRP A 89 -11.80 -7.70 -15.67
C TRP A 89 -11.84 -6.33 -16.35
N SER A 90 -12.13 -6.31 -17.66
CA SER A 90 -12.26 -5.06 -18.43
C SER A 90 -13.33 -4.13 -17.83
N ARG A 91 -14.47 -4.70 -17.42
CA ARG A 91 -15.54 -3.92 -16.77
C ARG A 91 -15.08 -3.29 -15.47
N PHE A 92 -14.50 -4.05 -14.55
CA PHE A 92 -14.10 -3.52 -13.24
C PHE A 92 -12.87 -2.60 -13.32
N MET A 93 -11.93 -2.84 -14.24
CA MET A 93 -10.83 -1.92 -14.48
C MET A 93 -11.32 -0.57 -14.99
N ASN A 94 -12.32 -0.56 -15.85
CA ASN A 94 -12.93 0.70 -16.30
C ASN A 94 -13.74 1.36 -15.17
N GLU A 95 -14.54 0.59 -14.43
CA GLU A 95 -15.39 1.10 -13.34
C GLU A 95 -14.57 1.74 -12.21
N TYR A 96 -13.49 1.08 -11.74
CA TYR A 96 -12.73 1.52 -10.58
C TYR A 96 -11.54 2.42 -10.92
N LEU A 97 -10.94 2.23 -12.09
CA LEU A 97 -9.70 2.90 -12.48
C LEU A 97 -9.85 3.80 -13.72
N GLY A 98 -10.98 3.69 -14.44
CA GLY A 98 -11.20 4.46 -15.66
C GLY A 98 -10.25 4.08 -16.81
N VAL A 99 -9.68 2.86 -16.80
CA VAL A 99 -8.72 2.42 -17.81
C VAL A 99 -9.31 1.35 -18.72
N GLU A 100 -8.99 1.42 -20.00
CA GLU A 100 -9.33 0.40 -20.99
C GLU A 100 -8.25 -0.69 -21.02
N VAL A 101 -8.66 -1.96 -20.98
CA VAL A 101 -7.76 -3.11 -21.02
C VAL A 101 -7.63 -3.58 -22.47
N PRO A 102 -6.45 -3.46 -23.08
CA PRO A 102 -6.29 -3.72 -24.51
C PRO A 102 -6.18 -5.22 -24.87
N ASP A 103 -5.73 -6.05 -23.92
CA ASP A 103 -5.55 -7.49 -24.10
C ASP A 103 -5.46 -8.21 -22.75
N ASP A 104 -5.60 -9.55 -22.77
CA ASP A 104 -5.57 -10.35 -21.55
C ASP A 104 -4.20 -10.40 -20.86
N ALA A 105 -3.11 -10.21 -21.60
CA ALA A 105 -1.75 -10.21 -21.04
C ALA A 105 -1.53 -9.00 -20.11
N ARG A 106 -2.10 -7.84 -20.47
CA ARG A 106 -2.14 -6.64 -19.62
C ARG A 106 -3.41 -6.57 -18.77
N GLY A 107 -4.27 -7.56 -18.90
CA GLY A 107 -5.51 -7.75 -18.14
C GLY A 107 -5.40 -8.89 -17.14
N CYS A 108 -6.31 -9.84 -17.24
CA CYS A 108 -6.50 -10.90 -16.25
C CYS A 108 -5.33 -11.91 -16.14
N LEU A 109 -4.42 -11.94 -17.11
CA LEU A 109 -3.25 -12.83 -17.10
C LEU A 109 -2.00 -12.19 -16.49
N GLN A 110 -2.06 -10.96 -15.99
CA GLN A 110 -0.89 -10.28 -15.41
C GLN A 110 -0.42 -10.87 -14.08
N ASP A 111 -1.27 -11.60 -13.37
CA ASP A 111 -0.98 -12.23 -12.08
C ASP A 111 -1.01 -13.76 -12.20
N VAL A 112 -0.12 -14.43 -11.45
CA VAL A 112 0.00 -15.91 -11.43
C VAL A 112 -0.84 -16.57 -10.33
N HIS A 113 -1.56 -15.81 -9.52
CA HIS A 113 -2.26 -16.32 -8.34
C HIS A 113 -3.31 -17.38 -8.69
N TRP A 114 -4.21 -17.07 -9.62
CA TRP A 114 -5.30 -17.98 -9.98
C TRP A 114 -4.81 -19.24 -10.70
N SER A 115 -3.82 -19.10 -11.58
CA SER A 115 -3.21 -20.27 -12.24
C SER A 115 -2.47 -21.18 -11.25
N GLY A 116 -1.98 -20.64 -10.14
CA GLY A 116 -1.40 -21.38 -9.01
C GLY A 116 -2.41 -21.84 -7.96
N GLY A 117 -3.72 -21.62 -8.16
CA GLY A 117 -4.77 -22.00 -7.22
C GLY A 117 -4.89 -21.12 -5.97
N SER A 118 -4.24 -19.94 -5.97
CA SER A 118 -4.25 -19.01 -4.83
C SER A 118 -5.45 -18.07 -4.87
N PHE A 119 -6.64 -18.61 -4.69
CA PHE A 119 -7.88 -17.84 -4.53
C PHE A 119 -8.01 -17.27 -3.11
N GLY A 120 -8.69 -16.12 -2.96
CA GLY A 120 -8.87 -15.44 -1.68
C GLY A 120 -7.60 -14.75 -1.15
N TYR A 121 -6.50 -14.77 -1.91
CA TYR A 121 -5.23 -14.21 -1.48
C TYR A 121 -5.11 -12.70 -1.71
N PHE A 122 -5.66 -12.19 -2.80
CA PHE A 122 -5.55 -10.78 -3.18
C PHE A 122 -5.98 -9.78 -2.09
N PRO A 123 -7.05 -10.00 -1.32
CA PRO A 123 -7.44 -9.09 -0.25
C PRO A 123 -6.35 -8.85 0.80
N THR A 124 -5.45 -9.83 1.03
CA THR A 124 -4.37 -9.72 2.01
C THR A 124 -3.41 -8.57 1.71
N TYR A 125 -3.27 -8.18 0.45
CA TYR A 125 -2.42 -7.06 0.04
C TYR A 125 -3.01 -5.71 0.47
N ALA A 126 -4.31 -5.49 0.27
CA ALA A 126 -4.98 -4.26 0.70
C ALA A 126 -5.11 -4.21 2.23
N LEU A 127 -5.48 -5.34 2.88
CA LEU A 127 -5.53 -5.46 4.34
C LEU A 127 -4.18 -5.16 4.98
N GLY A 128 -3.07 -5.59 4.35
CA GLY A 128 -1.73 -5.27 4.81
C GLY A 128 -1.49 -3.77 4.93
N SER A 129 -1.84 -2.99 3.90
CA SER A 129 -1.73 -1.52 3.90
C SER A 129 -2.70 -0.87 4.90
N ALA A 130 -3.91 -1.44 5.03
CA ALA A 130 -4.90 -0.91 5.97
C ALA A 130 -4.50 -1.12 7.44
N TYR A 131 -3.87 -2.26 7.77
CA TYR A 131 -3.29 -2.48 9.11
C TYR A 131 -2.17 -1.47 9.41
N ASP A 132 -1.32 -1.20 8.43
CA ASP A 132 -0.20 -0.26 8.59
C ASP A 132 -0.71 1.15 8.92
N ALA A 133 -1.76 1.61 8.25
CA ALA A 133 -2.37 2.90 8.54
C ALA A 133 -2.92 3.00 9.98
N GLN A 134 -3.43 1.89 10.53
CA GLN A 134 -3.91 1.86 11.91
C GLN A 134 -2.77 1.77 12.94
N TYR A 135 -1.58 1.25 12.57
CA TYR A 135 -0.42 1.26 13.46
C TYR A 135 0.11 2.66 13.72
N VAL A 136 0.03 3.57 12.76
CA VAL A 136 0.58 4.94 12.86
C VAL A 136 0.05 5.71 14.07
N PRO A 137 -1.27 5.88 14.27
CA PRO A 137 -1.79 6.54 15.46
C PRO A 137 -1.49 5.79 16.76
N ALA A 138 -1.41 4.46 16.73
CA ALA A 138 -1.04 3.67 17.89
C ALA A 138 0.43 3.89 18.28
N MET A 139 1.35 3.92 17.30
CA MET A 139 2.76 4.29 17.54
C MET A 139 2.87 5.67 18.16
N LYS A 140 2.14 6.65 17.62
CA LYS A 140 2.13 8.01 18.14
C LYS A 140 1.62 8.09 19.57
N ALA A 141 0.56 7.34 19.90
CA ALA A 141 0.03 7.26 21.26
C ALA A 141 1.03 6.62 22.25
N ASP A 142 1.83 5.66 21.78
CA ASP A 142 2.92 5.04 22.56
C ASP A 142 4.21 5.88 22.56
N GLY A 143 4.19 7.13 22.04
CA GLY A 143 5.32 8.05 22.06
C GLY A 143 6.35 7.85 20.94
N VAL A 144 6.04 7.09 19.90
CA VAL A 144 6.91 6.91 18.73
C VAL A 144 6.53 7.93 17.64
N ASP A 145 7.42 8.88 17.41
CA ASP A 145 7.30 9.87 16.33
C ASP A 145 7.99 9.33 15.07
N ILE A 146 7.17 8.87 14.11
CA ILE A 146 7.65 8.28 12.85
C ILE A 146 8.33 9.35 11.99
N ASP A 147 7.78 10.57 11.93
CA ASP A 147 8.35 11.64 11.12
C ASP A 147 9.71 12.08 11.67
N ALA A 148 9.86 12.21 12.98
CA ALA A 148 11.15 12.50 13.61
C ALA A 148 12.17 11.38 13.35
N ALA A 149 11.75 10.11 13.46
CA ALA A 149 12.60 8.96 13.16
C ALA A 149 13.06 8.96 11.69
N CYS A 150 12.14 9.22 10.75
CA CYS A 150 12.43 9.34 9.33
C CYS A 150 13.40 10.48 9.03
N ALA A 151 13.17 11.67 9.58
CA ALA A 151 14.02 12.86 9.38
C ALA A 151 15.43 12.66 9.95
N ALA A 152 15.55 11.94 11.05
CA ALA A 152 16.84 11.58 11.66
C ALA A 152 17.58 10.47 10.89
N GLY A 153 16.87 9.72 10.00
CA GLY A 153 17.40 8.51 9.36
C GLY A 153 17.63 7.36 10.34
N ASP A 154 16.97 7.39 11.51
CA ASP A 154 17.05 6.35 12.54
C ASP A 154 15.66 5.76 12.81
N LEU A 155 15.39 4.61 12.25
CA LEU A 155 14.12 3.88 12.40
C LEU A 155 14.10 2.93 13.62
N THR A 156 15.13 2.97 14.48
CA THR A 156 15.21 2.11 15.67
C THR A 156 13.96 2.20 16.55
N PRO A 157 13.38 3.39 16.85
CA PRO A 157 12.15 3.47 17.65
C PRO A 157 10.96 2.75 17.00
N VAL A 158 10.80 2.91 15.69
CA VAL A 158 9.74 2.28 14.89
C VAL A 158 9.92 0.76 14.87
N CYS A 159 11.13 0.28 14.58
CA CYS A 159 11.44 -1.15 14.57
C CYS A 159 11.26 -1.78 15.97
N THR A 160 11.62 -1.08 17.01
CA THR A 160 11.43 -1.53 18.40
C THR A 160 9.94 -1.70 18.73
N TRP A 161 9.11 -0.72 18.34
CA TRP A 161 7.66 -0.81 18.53
C TRP A 161 7.08 -2.00 17.76
N LEU A 162 7.42 -2.14 16.46
CA LEU A 162 6.98 -3.26 15.63
C LEU A 162 7.46 -4.60 16.19
N GLY A 163 8.70 -4.67 16.68
CA GLY A 163 9.26 -5.85 17.34
C GLY A 163 8.45 -6.28 18.55
N ASN A 164 8.13 -5.31 19.42
CA ASN A 164 7.41 -5.57 20.67
C ASN A 164 5.91 -5.82 20.48
N LYS A 165 5.27 -5.17 19.50
CA LYS A 165 3.81 -5.28 19.32
C LYS A 165 3.42 -6.36 18.31
N ILE A 166 4.25 -6.61 17.29
CA ILE A 166 3.90 -7.46 16.14
C ILE A 166 4.87 -8.63 15.99
N TRP A 167 6.18 -8.38 15.77
CA TRP A 167 7.09 -9.40 15.27
C TRP A 167 7.36 -10.53 16.27
N GLN A 168 7.44 -10.23 17.57
CA GLN A 168 7.68 -11.22 18.60
C GLN A 168 6.65 -12.37 18.60
N TRP A 169 5.46 -12.13 18.08
CA TRP A 169 4.37 -13.12 18.08
C TRP A 169 4.44 -14.08 16.91
N GLY A 170 5.13 -13.71 15.81
CA GLY A 170 5.21 -14.54 14.61
C GLY A 170 3.81 -14.97 14.13
N ARG A 171 3.54 -16.28 14.19
CA ARG A 171 2.23 -16.87 13.89
C ARG A 171 1.48 -17.39 15.13
N ALA A 172 1.93 -17.05 16.31
CA ALA A 172 1.26 -17.43 17.54
C ALA A 172 -0.08 -16.73 17.75
N LYS A 173 -0.29 -15.60 17.06
CA LYS A 173 -1.52 -14.82 17.07
C LYS A 173 -2.01 -14.61 15.65
N ASP A 174 -3.33 -14.56 15.47
CA ASP A 174 -3.94 -14.18 14.20
C ASP A 174 -3.94 -12.65 13.98
N ALA A 175 -4.28 -12.20 12.77
CA ALA A 175 -4.23 -10.79 12.44
C ALA A 175 -5.23 -9.91 13.24
N PRO A 176 -6.49 -10.34 13.48
CA PRO A 176 -7.41 -9.62 14.37
C PRO A 176 -6.88 -9.46 15.78
N GLU A 177 -6.30 -10.51 16.35
CA GLU A 177 -5.72 -10.45 17.70
C GLU A 177 -4.48 -9.54 17.74
N LEU A 178 -3.61 -9.61 16.74
CA LEU A 178 -2.43 -8.74 16.64
C LEU A 178 -2.83 -7.27 16.56
N ILE A 179 -3.80 -6.91 15.72
CA ILE A 179 -4.24 -5.52 15.58
C ILE A 179 -4.88 -5.00 16.87
N GLN A 180 -5.75 -5.82 17.51
CA GLN A 180 -6.36 -5.48 18.78
C GLN A 180 -5.31 -5.25 19.87
N ASN A 181 -4.31 -6.08 19.96
CA ASN A 181 -3.25 -5.97 20.96
C ASN A 181 -2.28 -4.80 20.69
N ALA A 182 -2.00 -4.52 19.43
CA ALA A 182 -1.09 -3.44 19.04
C ALA A 182 -1.75 -2.06 19.15
N CYS A 183 -3.01 -1.95 18.74
CA CYS A 183 -3.72 -0.67 18.61
C CYS A 183 -4.75 -0.41 19.72
N GLY A 184 -5.03 -1.39 20.60
CA GLY A 184 -6.06 -1.27 21.63
C GLY A 184 -7.51 -1.30 21.09
N ALA A 185 -7.68 -1.51 19.77
CA ALA A 185 -8.97 -1.50 19.08
C ALA A 185 -8.97 -2.53 17.93
N PRO A 186 -10.16 -3.04 17.53
CA PRO A 186 -10.26 -3.92 16.38
C PRO A 186 -9.89 -3.19 15.09
N PHE A 187 -9.69 -3.97 14.02
CA PHE A 187 -9.41 -3.41 12.70
C PHE A 187 -10.54 -2.47 12.23
N ASP A 188 -10.13 -1.30 11.72
CA ASP A 188 -11.02 -0.30 11.14
C ASP A 188 -10.39 0.27 9.86
N ALA A 189 -11.01 0.00 8.73
CA ALA A 189 -10.55 0.45 7.42
C ALA A 189 -10.55 2.00 7.26
N ARG A 190 -11.27 2.72 8.12
CA ARG A 190 -11.31 4.19 8.08
C ARG A 190 -9.93 4.81 8.24
N PHE A 191 -9.07 4.23 9.07
CA PHE A 191 -7.69 4.72 9.22
C PHE A 191 -6.93 4.77 7.88
N TYR A 192 -7.13 3.76 7.03
CA TYR A 192 -6.48 3.73 5.72
C TYR A 192 -7.12 4.73 4.74
N CYS A 193 -8.43 4.84 4.73
CA CYS A 193 -9.13 5.82 3.90
C CYS A 193 -8.75 7.26 4.28
N ASP A 194 -8.70 7.55 5.58
CA ASP A 194 -8.34 8.87 6.10
C ASP A 194 -6.87 9.20 5.77
N TYR A 195 -5.96 8.26 5.96
CA TYR A 195 -4.55 8.40 5.59
C TYR A 195 -4.38 8.73 4.10
N LEU A 196 -5.02 7.97 3.20
CA LEU A 196 -4.94 8.24 1.77
C LEU A 196 -5.54 9.60 1.41
N ASN A 197 -6.71 9.93 1.96
CA ASN A 197 -7.36 11.21 1.72
C ASN A 197 -6.48 12.38 2.18
N GLU A 198 -5.92 12.33 3.39
CA GLU A 198 -5.06 13.38 3.92
C GLU A 198 -3.80 13.57 3.06
N LYS A 199 -3.10 12.46 2.76
CA LYS A 199 -1.87 12.47 1.99
C LYS A 199 -2.09 13.05 0.59
N PHE A 200 -3.06 12.52 -0.15
CA PHE A 200 -3.23 12.89 -1.56
C PHE A 200 -3.97 14.22 -1.75
N ARG A 201 -4.86 14.61 -0.82
CA ARG A 201 -5.41 15.97 -0.81
C ARG A 201 -4.30 17.00 -0.59
N SER A 202 -3.41 16.77 0.36
CA SER A 202 -2.27 17.64 0.60
C SER A 202 -1.31 17.68 -0.59
N LEU A 203 -1.04 16.54 -1.22
CA LEU A 203 -0.13 16.44 -2.37
C LEU A 203 -0.63 17.21 -3.60
N TYR A 204 -1.95 17.17 -3.86
CA TYR A 204 -2.59 17.76 -5.03
C TYR A 204 -3.30 19.09 -4.75
N ASN A 205 -3.26 19.60 -3.52
CA ASN A 205 -3.92 20.84 -3.07
C ASN A 205 -5.45 20.83 -3.32
N LEU A 206 -6.13 19.71 -2.96
CA LEU A 206 -7.56 19.49 -3.10
C LEU A 206 -8.34 19.85 -1.84
#